data_3c298e50960bfcbef39ab155c3c898d4
#
_entry.id   3c298e50960bfcbef39ab155c3c898d4
#
_cell.length_a   1.000
_cell.length_b   1.000
_cell.length_c   1.000
_cell.angle_alpha   90.00
_cell.angle_beta   90.00
_cell.angle_gamma   90.00
#
_symmetry.space_group_name_H-M   'P 1'
#
loop_
_entity.id
_entity.type
_entity.pdbx_description
1 polymer ?
#
loop_
_entity_poly.entity_id
_entity_poly.type
_entity_poly.pdbx_seq_one_letter_code
_entity_poly.pdbx_strand_id
1 'polypeptide(L)'
;MKLKTDFENSFSVENLTKIFDEHISLSGGSGVDNLSIKAFELQKTEQLTIIHNKMIKGTYAFSKYKQKLISKGAGKAPREISIPTTRDRVALRALSDFLNKRYKGSITNRLPQDVIKKLKIEMGNEDYNGFIKLDVETFYPSIKHEELLKRLRGKIRLEASLNAVE
;
A
#
# COMPACT_ATOMS: atom_id res chain seq x y z
N MET A 1 -21.59 11.46 5.77
CA MET A 1 -21.73 10.49 6.88
C MET A 1 -21.08 9.14 6.57
N LYS A 2 -21.46 8.43 5.51
CA LYS A 2 -20.92 7.10 5.17
C LYS A 2 -19.37 7.03 4.98
N LEU A 3 -18.75 8.02 4.35
CA LEU A 3 -17.30 8.03 4.10
C LEU A 3 -16.49 8.15 5.41
N LYS A 4 -16.91 9.02 6.32
CA LYS A 4 -16.28 9.18 7.63
C LYS A 4 -16.33 7.87 8.42
N THR A 5 -17.49 7.24 8.47
CA THR A 5 -17.67 5.93 9.13
C THR A 5 -16.83 4.83 8.48
N ASP A 6 -16.75 4.79 7.13
CA ASP A 6 -15.91 3.81 6.42
C ASP A 6 -14.42 3.99 6.73
N PHE A 7 -13.95 5.25 6.86
CA PHE A 7 -12.57 5.55 7.24
C PHE A 7 -12.30 5.17 8.70
N GLU A 8 -13.17 5.60 9.62
CA GLU A 8 -13.07 5.28 11.05
C GLU A 8 -13.06 3.75 11.27
N ASN A 9 -13.90 3.00 10.58
CA ASN A 9 -13.94 1.54 10.64
C ASN A 9 -12.64 0.91 10.10
N SER A 10 -12.08 1.47 9.01
CA SER A 10 -10.84 0.96 8.42
C SER A 10 -9.64 1.12 9.36
N PHE A 11 -9.67 2.15 10.21
CA PHE A 11 -8.64 2.42 11.20
C PHE A 11 -9.07 2.10 12.64
N SER A 12 -10.16 1.36 12.85
CA SER A 12 -10.52 0.87 14.18
C SER A 12 -9.43 -0.07 14.73
N VAL A 13 -9.20 -0.07 16.03
CA VAL A 13 -8.19 -0.94 16.67
C VAL A 13 -8.45 -2.41 16.35
N GLU A 14 -9.73 -2.82 16.29
CA GLU A 14 -10.12 -4.17 15.90
C GLU A 14 -9.66 -4.52 14.49
N ASN A 15 -9.95 -3.67 13.49
CA ASN A 15 -9.52 -3.90 12.10
C ASN A 15 -7.99 -3.87 11.96
N LEU A 16 -7.31 -2.95 12.67
CA LEU A 16 -5.84 -2.87 12.66
C LEU A 16 -5.22 -4.13 13.28
N THR A 17 -5.84 -4.70 14.33
CA THR A 17 -5.42 -5.97 14.93
C THR A 17 -5.52 -7.10 13.91
N LYS A 18 -6.66 -7.21 13.22
CA LYS A 18 -6.85 -8.20 12.15
C LYS A 18 -5.80 -8.05 11.04
N ILE A 19 -5.55 -6.83 10.58
CA ILE A 19 -4.51 -6.55 9.57
C ILE A 19 -3.13 -6.99 10.04
N PHE A 20 -2.76 -6.69 11.28
CA PHE A 20 -1.49 -7.12 11.84
C PHE A 20 -1.38 -8.64 11.86
N ASP A 21 -2.38 -9.33 12.40
CA ASP A 21 -2.35 -10.78 12.58
C ASP A 21 -2.35 -11.53 11.23
N GLU A 22 -3.14 -11.09 10.25
CA GLU A 22 -3.28 -11.76 8.95
C GLU A 22 -2.16 -11.42 7.95
N HIS A 23 -1.58 -10.22 8.01
CA HIS A 23 -0.70 -9.74 6.92
C HIS A 23 0.69 -9.30 7.37
N ILE A 24 0.88 -8.93 8.62
CA ILE A 24 2.13 -8.31 9.08
C ILE A 24 2.92 -9.22 10.01
N SER A 25 2.27 -9.99 10.87
CA SER A 25 2.89 -10.84 11.90
C SER A 25 3.95 -11.80 11.35
N LEU A 26 3.75 -12.31 10.12
CA LEU A 26 4.68 -13.22 9.45
C LEU A 26 5.69 -12.50 8.54
N SER A 27 5.61 -11.18 8.42
CA SER A 27 6.52 -10.42 7.57
C SER A 27 7.87 -10.20 8.26
N GLY A 28 8.97 -10.35 7.50
CA GLY A 28 10.33 -10.09 8.02
C GLY A 28 10.75 -8.62 7.90
N GLY A 29 11.80 -8.26 8.64
CA GLY A 29 12.48 -6.98 8.54
C GLY A 29 11.93 -5.89 9.46
N SER A 30 12.82 -5.20 10.18
CA SER A 30 12.55 -4.00 10.96
C SER A 30 12.78 -2.75 10.12
N GLY A 31 12.00 -1.69 10.36
CA GLY A 31 12.19 -0.37 9.77
C GLY A 31 13.37 0.39 10.39
N VAL A 32 13.36 1.71 10.26
CA VAL A 32 14.39 2.60 10.84
C VAL A 32 14.37 2.61 12.37
N ASP A 33 13.25 2.27 12.98
CA ASP A 33 13.06 2.14 14.43
C ASP A 33 13.72 0.87 15.02
N ASN A 34 14.18 -0.04 14.16
CA ASN A 34 14.73 -1.36 14.51
C ASN A 34 13.79 -2.21 15.39
N LEU A 35 12.51 -1.87 15.48
CA LEU A 35 11.53 -2.64 16.24
C LEU A 35 11.20 -3.94 15.47
N SER A 36 11.53 -5.08 16.08
CA SER A 36 11.17 -6.38 15.52
C SER A 36 9.66 -6.63 15.59
N ILE A 37 9.14 -7.54 14.76
CA ILE A 37 7.72 -7.95 14.82
C ILE A 37 7.35 -8.47 16.21
N LYS A 38 8.21 -9.30 16.83
CA LYS A 38 7.97 -9.81 18.19
C LYS A 38 7.90 -8.71 19.23
N ALA A 39 8.80 -7.72 19.15
CA ALA A 39 8.77 -6.58 20.06
C ALA A 39 7.55 -5.67 19.83
N PHE A 40 7.12 -5.50 18.59
CA PHE A 40 5.86 -4.81 18.26
C PHE A 40 4.65 -5.55 18.84
N GLU A 41 4.62 -6.88 18.73
CA GLU A 41 3.54 -7.74 19.23
C GLU A 41 3.33 -7.59 20.74
N LEU A 42 4.42 -7.49 21.52
CA LEU A 42 4.35 -7.23 22.97
C LEU A 42 3.67 -5.88 23.30
N GLN A 43 3.73 -4.92 22.41
CA GLN A 43 3.13 -3.60 22.57
C GLN A 43 1.96 -3.39 21.59
N LYS A 44 1.40 -4.47 21.01
CA LYS A 44 0.45 -4.42 19.89
C LYS A 44 -0.69 -3.44 20.15
N THR A 45 -1.40 -3.59 21.25
CA THR A 45 -2.56 -2.76 21.57
C THR A 45 -2.22 -1.27 21.65
N GLU A 46 -1.10 -0.94 22.30
CA GLU A 46 -0.63 0.45 22.39
C GLU A 46 -0.30 1.02 21.03
N GLN A 47 0.49 0.30 20.24
CA GLN A 47 0.93 0.72 18.90
C GLN A 47 -0.25 0.91 17.96
N LEU A 48 -1.24 0.01 17.97
CA LEU A 48 -2.44 0.10 17.15
C LEU A 48 -3.36 1.25 17.60
N THR A 49 -3.45 1.51 18.90
CA THR A 49 -4.19 2.67 19.43
C THR A 49 -3.55 3.98 19.00
N ILE A 50 -2.22 4.07 18.92
CA ILE A 50 -1.51 5.24 18.38
C ILE A 50 -1.89 5.48 16.91
N ILE A 51 -1.88 4.41 16.08
CA ILE A 51 -2.30 4.51 14.68
C ILE A 51 -3.75 5.03 14.60
N HIS A 52 -4.66 4.37 15.29
CA HIS A 52 -6.08 4.77 15.34
C HIS A 52 -6.24 6.25 15.66
N ASN A 53 -5.72 6.68 16.82
CA ASN A 53 -5.89 8.05 17.30
C ASN A 53 -5.32 9.10 16.34
N LYS A 54 -4.12 8.84 15.79
CA LYS A 54 -3.48 9.78 14.87
C LYS A 54 -4.16 9.82 13.50
N MET A 55 -4.61 8.67 12.99
CA MET A 55 -5.33 8.61 11.70
C MET A 55 -6.68 9.32 11.79
N ILE A 56 -7.46 9.10 12.87
CA ILE A 56 -8.75 9.76 13.02
C ILE A 56 -8.61 11.28 13.20
N LYS A 57 -7.53 11.72 13.86
CA LYS A 57 -7.21 13.15 14.00
C LYS A 57 -6.56 13.77 12.76
N GLY A 58 -6.18 12.97 11.75
CA GLY A 58 -5.43 13.46 10.59
C GLY A 58 -4.01 13.94 10.90
N THR A 59 -3.40 13.44 11.97
CA THR A 59 -2.06 13.83 12.45
C THR A 59 -1.05 12.70 12.36
N TYR A 60 -1.37 11.63 11.64
CA TYR A 60 -0.44 10.53 11.43
C TYR A 60 0.64 10.97 10.44
N ALA A 61 1.90 10.87 10.85
CA ALA A 61 3.06 11.09 10.00
C ALA A 61 3.81 9.77 9.82
N PHE A 62 4.03 9.39 8.58
CA PHE A 62 4.83 8.21 8.24
C PHE A 62 6.30 8.44 8.57
N SER A 63 6.96 7.39 9.05
CA SER A 63 8.39 7.40 9.34
C SER A 63 9.20 7.33 8.04
N LYS A 64 10.47 7.74 8.09
CA LYS A 64 11.40 7.48 6.99
C LYS A 64 11.55 5.98 6.74
N TYR A 65 11.75 5.59 5.49
CA TYR A 65 12.03 4.20 5.14
C TYR A 65 13.48 3.83 5.43
N LYS A 66 13.70 2.60 5.90
CA LYS A 66 15.01 1.99 5.95
C LYS A 66 15.37 1.47 4.57
N GLN A 67 16.43 1.99 3.99
CA GLN A 67 16.90 1.57 2.68
C GLN A 67 17.77 0.32 2.77
N LYS A 68 17.54 -0.63 1.86
CA LYS A 68 18.36 -1.84 1.68
C LYS A 68 18.69 -2.01 0.20
N LEU A 69 19.99 -2.15 -0.11
CA LEU A 69 20.45 -2.42 -1.44
C LEU A 69 20.53 -3.94 -1.69
N ILE A 70 19.95 -4.39 -2.79
CA ILE A 70 20.03 -5.79 -3.23
C ILE A 70 20.77 -5.84 -4.57
N SER A 71 21.83 -6.62 -4.63
CA SER A 71 22.58 -6.84 -5.85
C SER A 71 21.70 -7.47 -6.94
N LYS A 72 21.85 -6.98 -8.17
CA LYS A 72 21.23 -7.56 -9.39
C LYS A 72 22.22 -8.37 -10.23
N GLY A 73 23.41 -8.66 -9.70
CA GLY A 73 24.51 -9.30 -10.41
C GLY A 73 25.58 -8.32 -10.92
N ALA A 74 26.65 -8.86 -11.48
CA ALA A 74 27.79 -8.08 -11.96
C ALA A 74 27.36 -7.05 -13.03
N GLY A 75 27.90 -5.85 -12.95
CA GLY A 75 27.66 -4.76 -13.93
C GLY A 75 26.30 -4.09 -13.88
N LYS A 76 25.41 -4.46 -12.94
CA LYS A 76 24.08 -3.85 -12.79
C LYS A 76 23.99 -3.04 -11.50
N ALA A 77 23.40 -1.84 -11.57
CA ALA A 77 23.11 -1.05 -10.39
C ALA A 77 22.24 -1.86 -9.41
N PRO A 78 22.54 -1.83 -8.09
CA PRO A 78 21.75 -2.55 -7.10
C PRO A 78 20.32 -2.05 -7.07
N ARG A 79 19.39 -2.92 -6.68
CA ARG A 79 18.00 -2.53 -6.43
C ARG A 79 17.88 -1.99 -5.02
N GLU A 80 17.37 -0.78 -4.91
CA GLU A 80 17.02 -0.18 -3.63
C GLU A 80 15.63 -0.68 -3.19
N ILE A 81 15.55 -1.17 -1.94
CA ILE A 81 14.30 -1.53 -1.31
C ILE A 81 14.09 -0.64 -0.10
N SER A 82 12.94 0.01 -0.04
CA SER A 82 12.51 0.86 1.06
C SER A 82 11.63 0.05 2.03
N ILE A 83 12.08 -0.07 3.27
CA ILE A 83 11.41 -0.88 4.31
C ILE A 83 10.76 0.07 5.31
N PRO A 84 9.42 0.14 5.38
CA PRO A 84 8.70 0.91 6.38
C PRO A 84 8.78 0.26 7.77
N THR A 85 8.51 1.04 8.81
CA THR A 85 8.36 0.52 10.18
C THR A 85 7.17 -0.44 10.26
N THR A 86 7.12 -1.29 11.26
CA THR A 86 5.99 -2.22 11.46
C THR A 86 4.68 -1.46 11.63
N ARG A 87 4.70 -0.34 12.36
CA ARG A 87 3.56 0.56 12.53
C ARG A 87 3.07 1.10 11.20
N ASP A 88 3.98 1.60 10.36
CA ASP A 88 3.64 2.16 9.06
C ASP A 88 3.12 1.10 8.10
N ARG A 89 3.62 -0.15 8.17
CA ARG A 89 3.08 -1.26 7.37
C ARG A 89 1.61 -1.55 7.68
N VAL A 90 1.24 -1.54 8.96
CA VAL A 90 -0.17 -1.72 9.37
C VAL A 90 -1.01 -0.55 8.86
N ALA A 91 -0.54 0.69 9.06
CA ALA A 91 -1.24 1.89 8.62
C ALA A 91 -1.40 1.95 7.09
N LEU A 92 -0.34 1.66 6.33
CA LEU A 92 -0.35 1.61 4.86
C LEU A 92 -1.29 0.52 4.34
N ARG A 93 -1.33 -0.65 5.01
CA ARG A 93 -2.26 -1.72 4.62
C ARG A 93 -3.71 -1.31 4.85
N ALA A 94 -4.04 -0.73 6.01
CA ALA A 94 -5.38 -0.22 6.29
C ALA A 94 -5.81 0.87 5.29
N LEU A 95 -4.89 1.78 4.95
CA LEU A 95 -5.13 2.81 3.94
C LEU A 95 -5.36 2.21 2.55
N SER A 96 -4.54 1.23 2.16
CA SER A 96 -4.71 0.51 0.90
C SER A 96 -6.06 -0.19 0.81
N ASP A 97 -6.50 -0.88 1.86
CA ASP A 97 -7.78 -1.58 1.90
C ASP A 97 -8.96 -0.59 1.83
N PHE A 98 -8.86 0.56 2.52
CA PHE A 98 -9.82 1.66 2.42
C PHE A 98 -9.92 2.22 1.00
N LEU A 99 -8.77 2.52 0.37
CA LEU A 99 -8.72 3.03 -0.99
C LEU A 99 -9.24 2.01 -2.01
N ASN A 100 -8.85 0.75 -1.89
CA ASN A 100 -9.34 -0.33 -2.74
C ASN A 100 -10.86 -0.47 -2.68
N LYS A 101 -11.45 -0.40 -1.48
CA LYS A 101 -12.89 -0.41 -1.29
C LYS A 101 -13.56 0.79 -1.98
N ARG A 102 -12.94 1.97 -1.87
CA ARG A 102 -13.47 3.22 -2.42
C ARG A 102 -13.37 3.29 -3.94
N TYR A 103 -12.31 2.72 -4.51
CA TYR A 103 -12.03 2.74 -5.95
C TYR A 103 -12.28 1.40 -6.64
N LYS A 104 -13.07 0.50 -6.03
CA LYS A 104 -13.34 -0.87 -6.50
C LYS A 104 -13.68 -0.95 -8.00
N GLY A 105 -14.40 0.01 -8.56
CA GLY A 105 -14.75 0.07 -9.98
C GLY A 105 -13.62 0.57 -10.90
N SER A 106 -12.55 1.14 -10.35
CA SER A 106 -11.43 1.72 -11.11
C SER A 106 -10.15 0.89 -11.02
N ILE A 107 -10.11 -0.08 -10.11
CA ILE A 107 -8.94 -0.92 -9.86
C ILE A 107 -9.22 -2.32 -10.42
N THR A 108 -8.38 -2.74 -11.35
CA THR A 108 -8.43 -4.10 -11.89
C THR A 108 -7.43 -4.97 -11.13
N ASN A 109 -7.88 -5.55 -10.01
CA ASN A 109 -7.09 -6.53 -9.25
C ASN A 109 -7.07 -7.87 -10.01
N ARG A 110 -6.28 -7.97 -11.07
CA ARG A 110 -6.06 -9.24 -11.78
C ARG A 110 -4.82 -9.92 -11.22
N LEU A 111 -4.96 -11.18 -10.86
CA LEU A 111 -3.80 -11.98 -10.53
C LEU A 111 -2.92 -12.15 -11.78
N PRO A 112 -1.59 -12.14 -11.66
CA PRO A 112 -0.70 -12.35 -12.80
C PRO A 112 -1.04 -13.60 -13.61
N GLN A 113 -1.49 -14.68 -12.96
CA GLN A 113 -1.91 -15.92 -13.59
C GLN A 113 -3.13 -15.72 -14.50
N ASP A 114 -4.11 -14.90 -14.11
CA ASP A 114 -5.30 -14.62 -14.90
C ASP A 114 -4.97 -13.75 -16.11
N VAL A 115 -4.03 -12.81 -15.96
CA VAL A 115 -3.51 -12.02 -17.06
C VAL A 115 -2.81 -12.92 -18.09
N ILE A 116 -1.96 -13.86 -17.62
CA ILE A 116 -1.26 -14.82 -18.49
C ILE A 116 -2.25 -15.74 -19.20
N LYS A 117 -3.27 -16.27 -18.49
CA LYS A 117 -4.31 -17.10 -19.10
C LYS A 117 -5.05 -16.35 -20.20
N LYS A 118 -5.48 -15.11 -19.91
CA LYS A 118 -6.15 -14.29 -20.90
C LYS A 118 -5.24 -14.01 -22.10
N LEU A 119 -3.98 -13.65 -21.87
CA LEU A 119 -3.02 -13.40 -22.94
C LEU A 119 -2.85 -14.63 -23.84
N LYS A 120 -2.73 -15.84 -23.26
CA LYS A 120 -2.63 -17.09 -24.05
C LYS A 120 -3.85 -17.34 -24.93
N ILE A 121 -5.04 -17.04 -24.45
CA ILE A 121 -6.29 -17.15 -25.25
C ILE A 121 -6.27 -16.15 -26.41
N GLU A 122 -5.95 -14.90 -26.12
CA GLU A 122 -5.90 -13.85 -27.15
C GLU A 122 -4.80 -14.10 -28.21
N MET A 123 -3.64 -14.62 -27.79
CA MET A 123 -2.56 -14.99 -28.72
C MET A 123 -2.93 -16.15 -29.66
N GLY A 124 -3.91 -16.98 -29.32
CA GLY A 124 -4.44 -18.03 -30.18
C GLY A 124 -5.55 -17.56 -31.12
N ASN A 125 -5.92 -16.29 -31.06
CA ASN A 125 -6.96 -15.73 -31.93
C ASN A 125 -6.35 -15.31 -33.26
N GLU A 126 -6.89 -15.79 -34.38
CA GLU A 126 -6.44 -15.51 -35.75
C GLU A 126 -6.64 -14.05 -36.17
N ASP A 127 -7.44 -13.27 -35.41
CA ASP A 127 -7.64 -11.84 -35.64
C ASP A 127 -6.42 -10.97 -35.36
N TYR A 128 -5.39 -11.53 -34.67
CA TYR A 128 -4.18 -10.81 -34.28
C TYR A 128 -2.93 -11.34 -34.97
N ASN A 129 -2.22 -10.46 -35.68
CA ASN A 129 -0.99 -10.77 -36.40
C ASN A 129 0.30 -10.48 -35.62
N GLY A 130 0.17 -9.92 -34.40
CA GLY A 130 1.32 -9.58 -33.57
C GLY A 130 0.93 -9.03 -32.20
N PHE A 131 1.91 -8.77 -31.37
CA PHE A 131 1.72 -8.16 -30.05
C PHE A 131 2.79 -7.11 -29.77
N ILE A 132 2.43 -6.12 -28.98
CA ILE A 132 3.35 -5.09 -28.48
C ILE A 132 3.41 -5.21 -26.96
N LYS A 133 4.61 -5.33 -26.41
CA LYS A 133 4.86 -5.26 -24.97
C LYS A 133 5.38 -3.86 -24.62
N LEU A 134 4.66 -3.16 -23.78
CA LEU A 134 5.06 -1.84 -23.27
C LEU A 134 5.33 -1.94 -21.78
N ASP A 135 6.32 -1.19 -21.31
CA ASP A 135 6.63 -1.00 -19.89
C ASP A 135 6.86 0.49 -19.62
N VAL A 136 6.47 0.95 -18.44
CA VAL A 136 6.68 2.35 -18.03
C VAL A 136 7.96 2.44 -17.24
N GLU A 137 8.96 3.10 -17.80
CA GLU A 137 10.20 3.37 -17.09
C GLU A 137 9.94 4.31 -15.91
N THR A 138 10.58 4.02 -14.78
CA THR A 138 10.48 4.83 -13.55
C THR A 138 9.04 5.19 -13.14
N PHE A 139 8.11 4.23 -13.26
CA PHE A 139 6.67 4.46 -13.05
C PHE A 139 6.35 5.24 -11.79
N TYR A 140 6.80 4.78 -10.62
CA TYR A 140 6.50 5.45 -9.35
C TYR A 140 7.08 6.85 -9.22
N PRO A 141 8.37 7.10 -9.57
CA PRO A 141 8.92 8.45 -9.57
C PRO A 141 8.27 9.41 -10.58
N SER A 142 7.66 8.89 -11.63
CA SER A 142 6.99 9.72 -12.66
C SER A 142 5.57 10.19 -12.25
N ILE A 143 5.02 9.67 -11.15
CA ILE A 143 3.70 10.06 -10.68
C ILE A 143 3.74 11.50 -10.13
N LYS A 144 2.99 12.40 -10.76
CA LYS A 144 2.81 13.77 -10.26
C LYS A 144 1.85 13.77 -9.08
N HIS A 145 2.36 14.05 -7.89
CA HIS A 145 1.59 14.01 -6.64
C HIS A 145 0.37 14.94 -6.68
N GLU A 146 0.52 16.15 -7.22
CA GLU A 146 -0.59 17.11 -7.34
C GLU A 146 -1.78 16.55 -8.12
N GLU A 147 -1.51 15.90 -9.26
CA GLU A 147 -2.55 15.29 -10.07
C GLU A 147 -3.20 14.10 -9.38
N LEU A 148 -2.41 13.29 -8.67
CA LEU A 148 -2.91 12.18 -7.86
C LEU A 148 -3.84 12.70 -6.76
N LEU A 149 -3.40 13.68 -5.99
CA LEU A 149 -4.19 14.28 -4.90
C LEU A 149 -5.46 14.94 -5.42
N LYS A 150 -5.40 15.65 -6.56
CA LYS A 150 -6.59 16.23 -7.21
C LYS A 150 -7.64 15.16 -7.55
N ARG A 151 -7.21 14.02 -8.09
CA ARG A 151 -8.10 12.89 -8.39
C ARG A 151 -8.67 12.25 -7.12
N LEU A 152 -7.87 12.11 -6.08
CA LEU A 152 -8.29 11.58 -4.79
C LEU A 152 -9.33 12.51 -4.14
N ARG A 153 -9.09 13.81 -4.12
CA ARG A 153 -10.03 14.82 -3.57
C ARG A 153 -11.40 14.80 -4.25
N GLY A 154 -11.46 14.41 -5.51
CA GLY A 154 -12.73 14.27 -6.23
C GLY A 154 -13.65 13.18 -5.65
N LYS A 155 -13.10 12.12 -5.08
CA LYS A 155 -13.85 10.99 -4.48
C LYS A 155 -13.76 10.92 -2.95
N ILE A 156 -12.73 11.51 -2.37
CA ILE A 156 -12.47 11.54 -0.92
C ILE A 156 -12.52 12.99 -0.48
N ARG A 157 -13.55 13.35 0.31
CA ARG A 157 -13.78 14.72 0.82
C ARG A 157 -13.60 14.81 2.34
N LEU A 158 -12.97 13.81 2.95
CA LEU A 158 -12.70 13.79 4.38
C LEU A 158 -11.26 14.23 4.61
N GLU A 159 -11.06 15.33 5.32
CA GLU A 159 -9.74 15.93 5.57
C GLU A 159 -8.75 14.95 6.22
N ALA A 160 -9.19 14.21 7.25
CA ALA A 160 -8.35 13.20 7.89
C ALA A 160 -7.87 12.09 6.91
N SER A 161 -8.72 11.70 5.94
CA SER A 161 -8.33 10.71 4.92
C SER A 161 -7.35 11.28 3.90
N LEU A 162 -7.46 12.57 3.58
CA LEU A 162 -6.56 13.25 2.66
C LEU A 162 -5.18 13.44 3.29
N ASN A 163 -5.14 13.88 4.54
CA ASN A 163 -3.89 14.03 5.29
C ASN A 163 -3.12 12.71 5.48
N ALA A 164 -3.82 11.57 5.45
CA ALA A 164 -3.19 10.25 5.50
C ALA A 164 -2.55 9.83 4.16
N VAL A 165 -2.82 10.55 3.06
CA VAL A 165 -2.29 10.26 1.72
C VAL A 165 -1.20 11.26 1.32
N GLU A 166 -1.21 12.46 1.88
CA GLU A 166 -0.16 13.47 1.74
C GLU A 166 1.10 13.11 2.54
#